data_ac3e5286aca62df2f9a14630a6b252ec
#
_entry.id   ac3e5286aca62df2f9a14630a6b252ec
#
_cell.length_a   1.000
_cell.length_b   1.000
_cell.length_c   1.000
_cell.angle_alpha   90.00
_cell.angle_beta   90.00
_cell.angle_gamma   90.00
#
_symmetry.space_group_name_H-M   'P 1'
#
loop_
_entity.id
_entity.type
_entity.pdbx_description
1 polymer ?
#
loop_
_entity_poly.entity_id
_entity_poly.type
_entity_poly.pdbx_seq_one_letter_code
_entity_poly.pdbx_strand_id
1 'polypeptide(L)'
;ERAFEQGIHFNAAALRGFLNVDASDLLLFPDPATLSVLPWRPAQGRVVRFYCDIRYPDGTPFEGDGRHLLREANRRARRAGYSLTIGTASEFYLFELDENGHPTTIPHDHGEYFDVAPLDKAENVRRQICLTLEEMNIQPESSHHEQGPGQNEVDFRYAEALEAADNFVTFKWVVKSMASSSGLFASFLPKPLPHAPGSGLHLSVSINKNGKNLFQPSFEESAEGQSFVAGILQRAAEMTIFCNPLTNSFQRLGEFEAPKYITWSHQNRCPLITVPLTGDHSANRMKLRAFDGCINPYIVFALLIHAGLDGIEQGLPLPPACDENLFTASNEVRARYEALPGALCDAIRIAKDSDFITKYLPEKARTAFFAAKQAEHDRIVLADDRTAAERSLYFERY
;
A
#
# COMPACT_ATOMS: atom_id res chain seq x y z
N GLU A 1 -11.60 -8.81 29.40
CA GLU A 1 -11.47 -7.57 30.20
C GLU A 1 -10.00 -7.24 30.45
N ARG A 2 -9.24 -8.12 31.12
CA ARG A 2 -7.84 -7.83 31.51
C ARG A 2 -6.92 -7.38 30.34
N ALA A 3 -7.08 -7.96 29.15
CA ALA A 3 -6.30 -7.59 27.96
C ALA A 3 -6.56 -6.14 27.49
N PHE A 4 -7.79 -5.64 27.68
CA PHE A 4 -8.16 -4.27 27.31
C PHE A 4 -7.73 -3.24 28.35
N GLU A 5 -7.61 -3.63 29.62
CA GLU A 5 -7.24 -2.73 30.73
C GLU A 5 -5.73 -2.67 30.94
N GLN A 6 -5.05 -3.80 30.88
CA GLN A 6 -3.64 -3.94 31.25
C GLN A 6 -2.72 -4.23 30.05
N GLY A 7 -3.30 -4.49 28.86
CA GLY A 7 -2.56 -4.94 27.71
C GLY A 7 -2.07 -6.40 27.82
N ILE A 8 -1.45 -6.88 26.76
CA ILE A 8 -0.85 -8.21 26.67
C ILE A 8 0.65 -8.04 26.42
N HIS A 9 1.48 -8.57 27.29
CA HIS A 9 2.93 -8.55 27.16
C HIS A 9 3.40 -9.38 25.96
N PHE A 10 4.36 -8.84 25.21
CA PHE A 10 5.09 -9.61 24.21
C PHE A 10 6.56 -9.14 24.13
N ASN A 11 7.43 -10.05 23.70
CA ASN A 11 8.85 -9.79 23.51
C ASN A 11 9.10 -9.20 22.13
N ALA A 12 9.31 -7.90 22.04
CA ALA A 12 9.55 -7.20 20.77
C ALA A 12 10.98 -7.41 20.22
N ALA A 13 11.94 -7.92 21.01
CA ALA A 13 13.28 -8.30 20.50
C ALA A 13 13.20 -9.51 19.55
N ALA A 14 12.14 -10.31 19.64
CA ALA A 14 11.88 -11.39 18.69
C ALA A 14 11.44 -10.87 17.31
N LEU A 15 11.01 -9.61 17.19
CA LEU A 15 10.68 -8.95 15.93
C LEU A 15 11.94 -8.31 15.36
N ARG A 16 12.29 -8.71 14.12
CA ARG A 16 13.51 -8.22 13.46
C ARG A 16 13.53 -6.69 13.35
N GLY A 17 14.60 -6.09 13.87
CA GLY A 17 14.94 -4.69 13.61
C GLY A 17 14.37 -3.65 14.58
N PHE A 18 13.59 -4.03 15.60
CA PHE A 18 12.93 -3.02 16.45
C PHE A 18 13.60 -2.76 17.79
N LEU A 19 13.92 -3.77 18.57
CA LEU A 19 14.46 -3.59 19.93
C LEU A 19 15.56 -4.61 20.25
N ASN A 20 16.42 -4.25 21.19
CA ASN A 20 17.41 -5.15 21.76
C ASN A 20 16.81 -5.92 22.96
N VAL A 21 17.49 -6.98 23.36
CA VAL A 21 17.03 -7.91 24.43
C VAL A 21 16.88 -7.22 25.79
N ASP A 22 17.60 -6.14 26.00
CA ASP A 22 17.62 -5.35 27.24
C ASP A 22 16.45 -4.34 27.40
N ALA A 23 15.67 -4.10 26.32
CA ALA A 23 14.55 -3.17 26.33
C ALA A 23 13.39 -3.68 25.44
N SER A 24 13.04 -4.97 25.61
CA SER A 24 12.19 -5.70 24.66
C SER A 24 10.72 -5.82 25.02
N ASP A 25 10.34 -5.48 26.26
CA ASP A 25 8.95 -5.67 26.72
C ASP A 25 8.05 -4.55 26.22
N LEU A 26 7.10 -4.93 25.40
CA LEU A 26 6.00 -4.07 24.94
C LEU A 26 4.66 -4.67 25.30
N LEU A 27 3.63 -3.84 25.25
CA LEU A 27 2.25 -4.20 25.52
C LEU A 27 1.37 -4.02 24.27
N LEU A 28 0.52 -5.01 23.99
CA LEU A 28 -0.55 -4.93 22.99
C LEU A 28 -1.84 -4.55 23.67
N PHE A 29 -2.42 -3.41 23.29
CA PHE A 29 -3.74 -2.96 23.72
C PHE A 29 -4.75 -3.16 22.58
N PRO A 30 -5.65 -4.17 22.69
CA PRO A 30 -6.65 -4.41 21.66
C PRO A 30 -7.57 -3.20 21.47
N ASP A 31 -7.82 -2.85 20.20
CA ASP A 31 -8.82 -1.84 19.84
C ASP A 31 -10.19 -2.51 19.67
N PRO A 32 -11.15 -2.29 20.57
CA PRO A 32 -12.45 -2.96 20.52
C PRO A 32 -13.24 -2.70 19.24
N ALA A 33 -13.02 -1.55 18.58
CA ALA A 33 -13.69 -1.18 17.34
C ALA A 33 -13.29 -2.09 16.16
N THR A 34 -12.18 -2.83 16.30
CA THR A 34 -11.63 -3.69 15.26
C THR A 34 -11.94 -5.18 15.45
N LEU A 35 -12.87 -5.50 16.35
CA LEU A 35 -13.33 -6.88 16.54
C LEU A 35 -13.79 -7.48 15.21
N SER A 36 -13.19 -8.60 14.82
CA SER A 36 -13.60 -9.35 13.64
C SER A 36 -13.54 -10.84 13.92
N VAL A 37 -14.56 -11.57 13.48
CA VAL A 37 -14.59 -13.03 13.48
C VAL A 37 -13.83 -13.50 12.24
N LEU A 38 -13.04 -14.58 12.36
CA LEU A 38 -12.35 -15.19 11.23
C LEU A 38 -13.22 -16.27 10.59
N PRO A 39 -13.85 -16.01 9.40
CA PRO A 39 -14.84 -16.93 8.83
C PRO A 39 -14.28 -18.29 8.42
N TRP A 40 -13.00 -18.35 8.05
CA TRP A 40 -12.32 -19.61 7.65
C TRP A 40 -11.90 -20.50 8.85
N ARG A 41 -12.22 -20.11 10.06
CA ARG A 41 -12.02 -20.94 11.26
C ARG A 41 -13.29 -21.68 11.60
N PRO A 42 -13.20 -22.86 12.28
CA PRO A 42 -14.37 -23.63 12.64
C PRO A 42 -15.42 -22.81 13.41
N ALA A 43 -16.69 -22.97 13.07
CA ALA A 43 -17.80 -22.32 13.77
C ALA A 43 -17.89 -22.74 15.25
N GLN A 44 -17.40 -23.94 15.59
CA GLN A 44 -17.24 -24.43 16.97
C GLN A 44 -15.97 -23.78 17.55
N GLY A 45 -16.14 -22.90 18.54
CA GLY A 45 -15.04 -22.16 19.12
C GLY A 45 -14.55 -21.04 18.18
N ARG A 46 -15.42 -20.05 17.95
CA ARG A 46 -15.13 -18.90 17.08
C ARG A 46 -13.80 -18.24 17.43
N VAL A 47 -12.98 -18.01 16.43
CA VAL A 47 -11.75 -17.24 16.56
C VAL A 47 -12.04 -15.80 16.21
N VAL A 48 -11.69 -14.88 17.11
CA VAL A 48 -11.82 -13.43 16.90
C VAL A 48 -10.44 -12.79 16.83
N ARG A 49 -10.33 -11.71 16.09
CA ARG A 49 -9.13 -10.90 15.91
C ARG A 49 -9.42 -9.46 16.33
N PHE A 50 -8.40 -8.82 16.90
CA PHE A 50 -8.34 -7.37 17.12
C PHE A 50 -7.07 -6.82 16.53
N TYR A 51 -7.09 -5.59 16.01
CA TYR A 51 -5.88 -4.79 15.89
C TYR A 51 -5.53 -4.19 17.25
N CYS A 52 -4.24 -4.01 17.51
CA CYS A 52 -3.76 -3.53 18.80
C CYS A 52 -2.92 -2.27 18.60
N ASP A 53 -2.99 -1.37 19.58
CA ASP A 53 -2.00 -0.32 19.77
C ASP A 53 -0.83 -0.90 20.55
N ILE A 54 0.39 -0.50 20.21
CA ILE A 54 1.61 -0.95 20.88
C ILE A 54 2.07 0.16 21.86
N ARG A 55 2.34 -0.23 23.10
CA ARG A 55 2.79 0.70 24.15
C ARG A 55 3.95 0.13 24.95
N TYR A 56 4.73 1.03 25.53
CA TYR A 56 5.67 0.68 26.58
C TYR A 56 4.97 0.28 27.88
N PRO A 57 5.67 -0.40 28.83
CA PRO A 57 5.09 -0.78 30.14
C PRO A 57 4.60 0.40 30.99
N ASP A 58 5.13 1.61 30.77
CA ASP A 58 4.67 2.85 31.41
C ASP A 58 3.42 3.44 30.77
N GLY A 59 2.86 2.80 29.73
CA GLY A 59 1.67 3.23 29.02
C GLY A 59 1.91 4.22 27.87
N THR A 60 3.15 4.70 27.68
CA THR A 60 3.48 5.59 26.56
C THR A 60 3.39 4.84 25.22
N PRO A 61 2.89 5.46 24.14
CA PRO A 61 2.86 4.84 22.82
C PRO A 61 4.26 4.47 22.33
N PHE A 62 4.37 3.29 21.71
CA PHE A 62 5.61 2.89 21.05
C PHE A 62 5.78 3.65 19.73
N GLU A 63 6.87 4.37 19.57
CA GLU A 63 7.14 5.22 18.40
C GLU A 63 7.31 4.45 17.08
N GLY A 64 7.55 3.15 17.14
CA GLY A 64 7.63 2.26 15.98
C GLY A 64 6.26 1.70 15.52
N ASP A 65 5.18 1.99 16.24
CA ASP A 65 3.83 1.54 15.88
C ASP A 65 3.28 2.36 14.71
N GLY A 66 3.25 1.76 13.52
CA GLY A 66 2.71 2.38 12.31
C GLY A 66 1.24 2.79 12.46
N ARG A 67 0.43 1.98 13.18
CA ARG A 67 -0.99 2.28 13.42
C ARG A 67 -1.15 3.54 14.29
N HIS A 68 -0.28 3.72 15.28
CA HIS A 68 -0.20 4.95 16.08
C HIS A 68 0.20 6.15 15.22
N LEU A 69 1.21 6.01 14.35
CA LEU A 69 1.64 7.11 13.45
C LEU A 69 0.51 7.57 12.53
N LEU A 70 -0.25 6.65 11.95
CA LEU A 70 -1.42 7.00 11.13
C LEU A 70 -2.52 7.70 11.96
N ARG A 71 -2.75 7.24 13.19
CA ARG A 71 -3.71 7.88 14.10
C ARG A 71 -3.31 9.34 14.40
N GLU A 72 -2.02 9.61 14.61
CA GLU A 72 -1.53 10.98 14.82
C GLU A 72 -1.67 11.84 13.54
N ALA A 73 -1.40 11.28 12.35
CA ALA A 73 -1.63 11.99 11.09
C ALA A 73 -3.11 12.36 10.92
N ASN A 74 -4.02 11.42 11.21
CA ASN A 74 -5.47 11.66 11.20
C ASN A 74 -5.89 12.73 12.23
N ARG A 75 -5.30 12.74 13.43
CA ARG A 75 -5.55 13.80 14.42
C ARG A 75 -5.11 15.17 13.93
N ARG A 76 -3.95 15.25 13.26
CA ARG A 76 -3.49 16.51 12.65
C ARG A 76 -4.50 16.97 11.60
N ALA A 77 -4.94 16.09 10.70
CA ALA A 77 -5.94 16.42 9.69
C ALA A 77 -7.22 16.97 10.33
N ARG A 78 -7.79 16.26 11.32
CA ARG A 78 -9.01 16.66 12.01
C ARG A 78 -8.87 18.00 12.75
N ARG A 79 -7.74 18.27 13.40
CA ARG A 79 -7.47 19.57 14.04
C ARG A 79 -7.44 20.72 13.04
N ALA A 80 -6.99 20.46 11.81
CA ALA A 80 -7.02 21.43 10.71
C ALA A 80 -8.37 21.47 9.96
N GLY A 81 -9.38 20.72 10.42
CA GLY A 81 -10.73 20.68 9.84
C GLY A 81 -10.90 19.74 8.67
N TYR A 82 -9.92 18.84 8.43
CA TYR A 82 -9.95 17.89 7.32
C TYR A 82 -10.21 16.45 7.77
N SER A 83 -10.79 15.66 6.88
CA SER A 83 -10.87 14.20 6.99
C SER A 83 -10.55 13.56 5.64
N LEU A 84 -9.91 12.38 5.68
CA LEU A 84 -9.54 11.66 4.48
C LEU A 84 -10.24 10.30 4.44
N THR A 85 -10.66 9.92 3.23
CA THR A 85 -11.12 8.57 2.93
C THR A 85 -10.20 7.97 1.86
N ILE A 86 -9.87 6.70 2.02
CA ILE A 86 -8.96 5.97 1.14
C ILE A 86 -9.64 4.68 0.69
N GLY A 87 -9.68 4.47 -0.63
CA GLY A 87 -10.02 3.20 -1.25
C GLY A 87 -8.77 2.55 -1.82
N THR A 88 -8.70 1.24 -1.75
CA THR A 88 -7.58 0.45 -2.27
C THR A 88 -8.07 -0.52 -3.34
N ALA A 89 -7.36 -0.57 -4.46
CA ALA A 89 -7.48 -1.55 -5.51
C ALA A 89 -6.14 -2.27 -5.60
N SER A 90 -6.10 -3.56 -5.32
CA SER A 90 -4.83 -4.30 -5.21
C SER A 90 -4.80 -5.52 -6.08
N GLU A 91 -3.76 -5.57 -6.90
CA GLU A 91 -3.46 -6.68 -7.78
C GLU A 91 -2.61 -7.73 -7.04
N PHE A 92 -2.79 -8.99 -7.42
CA PHE A 92 -2.01 -10.12 -6.92
C PHE A 92 -1.99 -11.26 -7.94
N TYR A 93 -0.94 -12.08 -7.87
CA TYR A 93 -0.82 -13.28 -8.69
C TYR A 93 -1.22 -14.53 -7.90
N LEU A 94 -1.82 -15.50 -8.61
CA LEU A 94 -2.05 -16.85 -8.12
C LEU A 94 -1.15 -17.84 -8.88
N PHE A 95 -0.38 -18.60 -8.10
CA PHE A 95 0.58 -19.59 -8.61
C PHE A 95 0.22 -21.00 -8.17
N GLU A 96 0.59 -21.98 -8.99
CA GLU A 96 0.52 -23.39 -8.65
C GLU A 96 1.52 -23.74 -7.55
N LEU A 97 1.20 -24.76 -6.76
CA LEU A 97 2.13 -25.41 -5.84
C LEU A 97 2.77 -26.63 -6.54
N ASP A 98 3.99 -26.96 -6.16
CA ASP A 98 4.62 -28.23 -6.58
C ASP A 98 4.01 -29.45 -5.85
N GLU A 99 4.48 -30.65 -6.19
CA GLU A 99 4.01 -31.91 -5.58
C GLU A 99 4.27 -32.02 -4.07
N ASN A 100 5.18 -31.19 -3.54
CA ASN A 100 5.51 -31.10 -2.11
C ASN A 100 4.78 -29.95 -1.41
N GLY A 101 3.96 -29.17 -2.14
CA GLY A 101 3.24 -28.03 -1.61
C GLY A 101 4.07 -26.74 -1.54
N HIS A 102 5.23 -26.66 -2.19
CA HIS A 102 6.01 -25.43 -2.26
C HIS A 102 5.52 -24.51 -3.38
N PRO A 103 5.58 -23.18 -3.19
CA PRO A 103 5.19 -22.20 -4.20
C PRO A 103 6.08 -22.28 -5.46
N THR A 104 5.43 -22.30 -6.62
CA THR A 104 6.10 -22.19 -7.92
C THR A 104 5.89 -20.81 -8.53
N THR A 105 6.51 -20.54 -9.68
CA THR A 105 6.19 -19.36 -10.52
C THR A 105 5.35 -19.76 -11.73
N ILE A 106 4.66 -20.88 -11.68
CA ILE A 106 3.72 -21.32 -12.72
C ILE A 106 2.40 -20.65 -12.43
N PRO A 107 1.91 -19.73 -13.30
CA PRO A 107 0.62 -19.09 -13.12
C PRO A 107 -0.52 -20.11 -13.10
N HIS A 108 -1.55 -19.85 -12.29
CA HIS A 108 -2.71 -20.72 -12.18
C HIS A 108 -3.50 -20.85 -13.50
N ASP A 109 -3.47 -19.82 -14.31
CA ASP A 109 -4.06 -19.78 -15.65
C ASP A 109 -3.25 -18.91 -16.62
N HIS A 110 -3.78 -18.76 -17.84
CA HIS A 110 -3.23 -17.91 -18.89
C HIS A 110 -4.32 -16.98 -19.46
N GLY A 111 -5.26 -16.57 -18.59
CA GLY A 111 -6.28 -15.58 -18.94
C GLY A 111 -5.67 -14.21 -19.20
N GLU A 112 -6.45 -13.35 -19.84
CA GLU A 112 -6.15 -11.97 -20.14
C GLU A 112 -7.13 -11.04 -19.41
N TYR A 113 -6.97 -9.74 -19.61
CA TYR A 113 -7.78 -8.72 -18.96
C TYR A 113 -9.28 -8.90 -19.20
N PHE A 114 -10.06 -9.03 -18.12
CA PHE A 114 -11.51 -9.27 -18.13
C PHE A 114 -11.95 -10.60 -18.75
N ASP A 115 -11.05 -11.58 -18.91
CA ASP A 115 -11.46 -12.93 -19.27
C ASP A 115 -12.37 -13.53 -18.19
N VAL A 116 -13.21 -14.45 -18.61
CA VAL A 116 -14.12 -15.24 -17.77
C VAL A 116 -13.83 -16.72 -17.91
N ALA A 117 -14.44 -17.55 -17.07
CA ALA A 117 -14.31 -19.01 -17.18
C ALA A 117 -14.72 -19.49 -18.59
N PRO A 118 -14.00 -20.46 -19.19
CA PRO A 118 -12.96 -21.33 -18.58
C PRO A 118 -11.53 -20.80 -18.70
N LEU A 119 -11.28 -19.63 -19.29
CA LEU A 119 -9.95 -19.05 -19.41
C LEU A 119 -9.45 -18.54 -18.04
N ASP A 120 -10.28 -17.78 -17.36
CA ASP A 120 -10.10 -17.40 -15.97
C ASP A 120 -10.46 -18.59 -15.06
N LYS A 121 -9.45 -19.22 -14.49
CA LYS A 121 -9.63 -20.33 -13.55
C LYS A 121 -9.77 -19.88 -12.09
N ALA A 122 -9.47 -18.61 -11.81
CA ALA A 122 -9.46 -18.05 -10.47
C ALA A 122 -10.80 -17.46 -10.01
N GLU A 123 -11.84 -17.47 -10.86
CA GLU A 123 -13.15 -16.90 -10.55
C GLU A 123 -13.72 -17.37 -9.20
N ASN A 124 -13.66 -18.68 -8.92
CA ASN A 124 -14.15 -19.23 -7.66
C ASN A 124 -13.29 -18.81 -6.44
N VAL A 125 -11.98 -18.65 -6.60
CA VAL A 125 -11.09 -18.18 -5.54
C VAL A 125 -11.39 -16.72 -5.23
N ARG A 126 -11.53 -15.86 -6.25
CA ARG A 126 -11.93 -14.46 -6.06
C ARG A 126 -13.31 -14.36 -5.41
N ARG A 127 -14.26 -15.18 -5.82
CA ARG A 127 -15.58 -15.24 -5.20
C ARG A 127 -15.50 -15.57 -3.71
N GLN A 128 -14.70 -16.56 -3.31
CA GLN A 128 -14.49 -16.88 -1.90
C GLN A 128 -13.83 -15.72 -1.14
N ILE A 129 -12.84 -15.05 -1.75
CA ILE A 129 -12.23 -13.85 -1.18
C ILE A 129 -13.28 -12.78 -0.92
N CYS A 130 -14.11 -12.45 -1.91
CA CYS A 130 -15.16 -11.44 -1.78
C CYS A 130 -16.17 -11.78 -0.68
N LEU A 131 -16.70 -13.00 -0.66
CA LEU A 131 -17.65 -13.44 0.37
C LEU A 131 -17.03 -13.40 1.78
N THR A 132 -15.77 -13.81 1.91
CA THR A 132 -15.05 -13.76 3.20
C THR A 132 -14.85 -12.32 3.68
N LEU A 133 -14.52 -11.40 2.75
CA LEU A 133 -14.41 -9.97 3.07
C LEU A 133 -15.75 -9.38 3.53
N GLU A 134 -16.87 -9.72 2.86
CA GLU A 134 -18.21 -9.30 3.26
C GLU A 134 -18.56 -9.78 4.68
N GLU A 135 -18.27 -11.04 5.02
CA GLU A 135 -18.46 -11.58 6.37
C GLU A 135 -17.61 -10.85 7.43
N MET A 136 -16.50 -10.22 7.01
CA MET A 136 -15.64 -9.41 7.86
C MET A 136 -15.98 -7.90 7.81
N ASN A 137 -17.12 -7.52 7.21
CA ASN A 137 -17.59 -6.14 7.01
C ASN A 137 -16.69 -5.29 6.10
N ILE A 138 -15.92 -5.92 5.23
CA ILE A 138 -15.19 -5.25 4.15
C ILE A 138 -15.96 -5.47 2.87
N GLN A 139 -16.56 -4.42 2.31
CA GLN A 139 -17.46 -4.52 1.16
C GLN A 139 -16.66 -4.52 -0.16
N PRO A 140 -16.59 -5.64 -0.91
CA PRO A 140 -16.02 -5.65 -2.25
C PRO A 140 -16.87 -4.80 -3.21
N GLU A 141 -16.22 -4.12 -4.16
CA GLU A 141 -16.87 -3.33 -5.21
C GLU A 141 -16.67 -3.95 -6.58
N SER A 142 -15.49 -4.49 -6.87
CA SER A 142 -15.19 -5.22 -8.10
C SER A 142 -14.18 -6.34 -7.89
N SER A 143 -14.24 -7.34 -8.76
CA SER A 143 -13.20 -8.36 -8.87
C SER A 143 -13.12 -8.87 -10.31
N HIS A 144 -11.93 -8.99 -10.86
CA HIS A 144 -11.73 -9.43 -12.25
C HIS A 144 -10.35 -10.05 -12.45
N HIS A 145 -10.18 -10.74 -13.58
CA HIS A 145 -8.88 -11.18 -14.07
C HIS A 145 -8.12 -9.98 -14.62
N GLU A 146 -6.85 -9.85 -14.27
CA GLU A 146 -5.96 -8.80 -14.74
C GLU A 146 -5.18 -9.20 -16.01
N GLN A 147 -4.30 -8.29 -16.51
CA GLN A 147 -3.58 -8.46 -17.77
C GLN A 147 -2.58 -9.62 -17.75
N GLY A 148 -1.99 -9.92 -16.61
CA GLY A 148 -0.99 -10.97 -16.47
C GLY A 148 -1.60 -12.36 -16.27
N PRO A 149 -0.94 -13.43 -16.73
CA PRO A 149 -1.42 -14.81 -16.53
C PRO A 149 -1.52 -15.13 -15.03
N GLY A 150 -2.68 -15.57 -14.57
CA GLY A 150 -2.95 -15.81 -13.15
C GLY A 150 -3.01 -14.54 -12.29
N GLN A 151 -3.09 -13.35 -12.89
CA GLN A 151 -3.18 -12.08 -12.17
C GLN A 151 -4.64 -11.69 -11.94
N ASN A 152 -4.91 -11.19 -10.74
CA ASN A 152 -6.24 -10.87 -10.25
C ASN A 152 -6.24 -9.52 -9.56
N GLU A 153 -7.35 -8.79 -9.62
CA GLU A 153 -7.63 -7.60 -8.83
C GLU A 153 -8.92 -7.76 -8.05
N VAL A 154 -8.95 -7.26 -6.83
CA VAL A 154 -10.15 -7.08 -6.03
C VAL A 154 -10.12 -5.70 -5.41
N ASP A 155 -11.17 -4.93 -5.68
CA ASP A 155 -11.41 -3.62 -5.11
C ASP A 155 -12.45 -3.72 -3.99
N PHE A 156 -12.29 -2.92 -2.96
CA PHE A 156 -13.29 -2.81 -1.91
C PHE A 156 -13.53 -1.36 -1.51
N ARG A 157 -14.68 -1.13 -0.90
CA ARG A 157 -15.19 0.19 -0.59
C ARG A 157 -14.19 0.99 0.23
N TYR A 158 -14.09 2.28 -0.09
CA TYR A 158 -13.28 3.24 0.66
C TYR A 158 -13.76 3.37 2.13
N ALA A 159 -12.82 3.67 3.01
CA ALA A 159 -13.06 3.90 4.42
C ALA A 159 -12.22 5.09 4.92
N GLU A 160 -12.42 5.49 6.17
CA GLU A 160 -11.51 6.44 6.84
C GLU A 160 -10.09 5.85 6.88
N ALA A 161 -9.07 6.70 6.81
CA ALA A 161 -7.71 6.25 6.51
C ALA A 161 -7.17 5.16 7.46
N LEU A 162 -7.49 5.17 8.75
CA LEU A 162 -7.05 4.12 9.67
C LEU A 162 -7.77 2.79 9.41
N GLU A 163 -9.07 2.84 9.21
CA GLU A 163 -9.89 1.67 8.85
C GLU A 163 -9.47 1.11 7.49
N ALA A 164 -9.19 1.99 6.49
CA ALA A 164 -8.71 1.57 5.18
C ALA A 164 -7.36 0.83 5.27
N ALA A 165 -6.45 1.26 6.16
CA ALA A 165 -5.19 0.55 6.40
C ALA A 165 -5.41 -0.82 7.07
N ASP A 166 -6.27 -0.88 8.08
CA ASP A 166 -6.67 -2.14 8.74
C ASP A 166 -7.33 -3.10 7.72
N ASN A 167 -8.22 -2.59 6.86
CA ASN A 167 -8.89 -3.35 5.81
C ASN A 167 -7.89 -3.91 4.78
N PHE A 168 -6.91 -3.12 4.35
CA PHE A 168 -5.90 -3.59 3.40
C PHE A 168 -5.01 -4.70 3.98
N VAL A 169 -4.61 -4.59 5.24
CA VAL A 169 -3.87 -5.67 5.92
C VAL A 169 -4.72 -6.93 6.03
N THR A 170 -6.00 -6.78 6.38
CA THR A 170 -6.97 -7.88 6.44
C THR A 170 -7.18 -8.52 5.07
N PHE A 171 -7.35 -7.70 4.02
CA PHE A 171 -7.49 -8.16 2.64
C PHE A 171 -6.35 -9.09 2.21
N LYS A 172 -5.09 -8.67 2.42
CA LYS A 172 -3.93 -9.52 2.08
C LYS A 172 -3.96 -10.86 2.81
N TRP A 173 -4.37 -10.86 4.06
CA TRP A 173 -4.49 -12.10 4.83
C TRP A 173 -5.61 -13.00 4.31
N VAL A 174 -6.77 -12.44 3.99
CA VAL A 174 -7.90 -13.17 3.37
C VAL A 174 -7.47 -13.78 2.04
N VAL A 175 -6.86 -12.99 1.14
CA VAL A 175 -6.38 -13.49 -0.17
C VAL A 175 -5.45 -14.68 -0.01
N LYS A 176 -4.42 -14.57 0.84
CA LYS A 176 -3.46 -15.66 1.08
C LYS A 176 -4.13 -16.88 1.72
N SER A 177 -5.09 -16.68 2.63
CA SER A 177 -5.81 -17.78 3.29
C SER A 177 -6.73 -18.52 2.32
N MET A 178 -7.47 -17.80 1.48
CA MET A 178 -8.37 -18.40 0.48
C MET A 178 -7.61 -19.09 -0.65
N ALA A 179 -6.53 -18.50 -1.14
CA ALA A 179 -5.64 -19.14 -2.10
C ALA A 179 -5.07 -20.45 -1.54
N SER A 180 -4.53 -20.44 -0.31
CA SER A 180 -4.01 -21.63 0.35
C SER A 180 -5.08 -22.72 0.53
N SER A 181 -6.31 -22.35 0.91
CA SER A 181 -7.43 -23.28 1.02
C SER A 181 -7.84 -23.89 -0.32
N SER A 182 -7.52 -23.23 -1.42
CA SER A 182 -7.77 -23.66 -2.80
C SER A 182 -6.57 -24.40 -3.43
N GLY A 183 -5.51 -24.69 -2.65
CA GLY A 183 -4.31 -25.35 -3.15
C GLY A 183 -3.42 -24.46 -4.02
N LEU A 184 -3.50 -23.15 -3.84
CA LEU A 184 -2.75 -22.14 -4.60
C LEU A 184 -1.88 -21.28 -3.69
N PHE A 185 -0.91 -20.61 -4.29
CA PHE A 185 -0.10 -19.60 -3.64
C PHE A 185 -0.43 -18.20 -4.18
N ALA A 186 -0.78 -17.26 -3.28
CA ALA A 186 -1.02 -15.87 -3.64
C ALA A 186 0.21 -15.01 -3.33
N SER A 187 0.64 -14.21 -4.32
CA SER A 187 1.77 -13.30 -4.21
C SER A 187 1.35 -11.85 -4.52
N PHE A 188 1.72 -10.94 -3.62
CA PHE A 188 1.64 -9.49 -3.83
C PHE A 188 2.96 -8.89 -4.30
N LEU A 189 3.90 -9.72 -4.73
CA LEU A 189 5.19 -9.25 -5.21
C LEU A 189 4.99 -8.31 -6.42
N PRO A 190 5.65 -7.13 -6.45
CA PRO A 190 5.43 -6.13 -7.50
C PRO A 190 5.72 -6.60 -8.92
N LYS A 191 6.71 -7.49 -9.08
CA LYS A 191 7.10 -8.05 -10.39
C LYS A 191 7.49 -9.53 -10.22
N PRO A 192 6.52 -10.43 -9.98
CA PRO A 192 6.84 -11.85 -9.77
C PRO A 192 7.28 -12.58 -11.04
N LEU A 193 6.83 -12.08 -12.20
CA LEU A 193 7.18 -12.62 -13.52
C LEU A 193 7.87 -11.52 -14.36
N PRO A 194 9.11 -11.73 -14.83
CA PRO A 194 9.90 -10.69 -15.51
C PRO A 194 9.24 -10.09 -16.75
N HIS A 195 8.50 -10.90 -17.52
CA HIS A 195 7.92 -10.52 -18.81
C HIS A 195 6.40 -10.33 -18.80
N ALA A 196 5.77 -10.35 -17.62
CA ALA A 196 4.36 -10.12 -17.44
C ALA A 196 4.11 -8.79 -16.74
N PRO A 197 2.89 -8.23 -16.74
CA PRO A 197 2.53 -7.06 -15.93
C PRO A 197 2.89 -7.24 -14.46
N GLY A 198 3.29 -6.16 -13.80
CA GLY A 198 3.53 -6.17 -12.35
C GLY A 198 2.25 -5.95 -11.57
N SER A 199 2.25 -6.33 -10.27
CA SER A 199 1.11 -6.08 -9.37
C SER A 199 1.23 -4.72 -8.70
N GLY A 200 0.27 -3.85 -8.97
CA GLY A 200 0.14 -2.53 -8.38
C GLY A 200 -0.80 -2.50 -7.17
N LEU A 201 -0.69 -1.43 -6.42
CA LEU A 201 -1.69 -0.98 -5.47
C LEU A 201 -2.13 0.42 -5.88
N HIS A 202 -3.36 0.56 -6.26
CA HIS A 202 -3.94 1.85 -6.58
C HIS A 202 -4.67 2.42 -5.35
N LEU A 203 -4.36 3.66 -5.00
CA LEU A 203 -5.03 4.36 -3.91
C LEU A 203 -5.95 5.44 -4.46
N SER A 204 -7.23 5.33 -4.15
CA SER A 204 -8.22 6.39 -4.40
C SER A 204 -8.37 7.21 -3.13
N VAL A 205 -8.01 8.50 -3.16
CA VAL A 205 -7.99 9.36 -1.98
C VAL A 205 -8.92 10.55 -2.19
N SER A 206 -9.82 10.75 -1.23
CA SER A 206 -10.64 11.96 -1.13
C SER A 206 -10.31 12.69 0.16
N ILE A 207 -10.23 14.03 0.08
CA ILE A 207 -10.09 14.90 1.25
C ILE A 207 -11.33 15.78 1.39
N ASN A 208 -11.86 15.83 2.61
CA ASN A 208 -13.05 16.60 2.93
C ASN A 208 -12.71 17.70 3.95
N LYS A 209 -13.31 18.87 3.79
CA LYS A 209 -13.29 19.97 4.76
C LYS A 209 -14.70 20.27 5.20
N ASN A 210 -14.98 20.20 6.50
CA ASN A 210 -16.33 20.44 7.04
C ASN A 210 -17.42 19.59 6.34
N GLY A 211 -17.12 18.34 6.00
CA GLY A 211 -18.03 17.43 5.34
C GLY A 211 -18.19 17.60 3.82
N LYS A 212 -17.48 18.55 3.21
CA LYS A 212 -17.47 18.76 1.75
C LYS A 212 -16.18 18.24 1.14
N ASN A 213 -16.29 17.43 0.11
CA ASN A 213 -15.15 16.95 -0.66
C ASN A 213 -14.46 18.12 -1.39
N LEU A 214 -13.13 18.30 -1.22
CA LEU A 214 -12.38 19.37 -1.83
C LEU A 214 -12.20 19.22 -3.35
N PHE A 215 -12.50 18.07 -3.90
CA PHE A 215 -12.49 17.84 -5.36
C PHE A 215 -13.85 18.12 -6.02
N GLN A 216 -14.81 18.69 -5.27
CA GLN A 216 -16.18 19.01 -5.71
C GLN A 216 -16.49 20.51 -5.57
N PRO A 217 -17.33 21.06 -6.45
CA PRO A 217 -17.89 20.45 -7.68
C PRO A 217 -16.84 20.34 -8.77
N SER A 218 -15.76 21.11 -8.71
CA SER A 218 -14.63 21.12 -9.64
C SER A 218 -13.31 21.16 -8.88
N PHE A 219 -12.38 20.31 -9.29
CA PHE A 219 -11.00 20.30 -8.76
C PHE A 219 -10.26 21.59 -9.10
N GLU A 220 -10.53 22.18 -10.28
CA GLU A 220 -9.90 23.41 -10.78
C GLU A 220 -10.25 24.62 -9.91
N GLU A 221 -11.41 24.61 -9.26
CA GLU A 221 -11.87 25.68 -8.37
C GLU A 221 -11.38 25.52 -6.93
N SER A 222 -10.80 24.37 -6.60
CA SER A 222 -10.35 24.04 -5.25
C SER A 222 -8.87 24.32 -5.05
N ALA A 223 -8.51 25.52 -4.62
CA ALA A 223 -7.12 25.84 -4.29
C ALA A 223 -6.52 24.88 -3.24
N GLU A 224 -7.28 24.52 -2.19
CA GLU A 224 -6.82 23.58 -1.18
C GLU A 224 -6.68 22.16 -1.73
N GLY A 225 -7.60 21.71 -2.61
CA GLY A 225 -7.50 20.40 -3.27
C GLY A 225 -6.27 20.32 -4.18
N GLN A 226 -6.01 21.38 -4.94
CA GLN A 226 -4.81 21.50 -5.78
C GLN A 226 -3.51 21.51 -4.95
N SER A 227 -3.48 22.29 -3.86
CA SER A 227 -2.33 22.32 -2.96
C SER A 227 -2.09 20.99 -2.25
N PHE A 228 -3.16 20.23 -1.95
CA PHE A 228 -3.04 18.86 -1.41
C PHE A 228 -2.33 17.93 -2.39
N VAL A 229 -2.73 17.94 -3.66
CA VAL A 229 -2.08 17.15 -4.72
C VAL A 229 -0.64 17.60 -4.94
N ALA A 230 -0.39 18.91 -4.98
CA ALA A 230 0.94 19.49 -5.13
C ALA A 230 1.89 19.07 -4.00
N GLY A 231 1.41 19.03 -2.76
CA GLY A 231 2.20 18.57 -1.60
C GLY A 231 2.62 17.11 -1.74
N ILE A 232 1.74 16.25 -2.22
CA ILE A 232 2.06 14.83 -2.46
C ILE A 232 3.08 14.69 -3.60
N LEU A 233 2.90 15.40 -4.71
CA LEU A 233 3.87 15.39 -5.83
C LEU A 233 5.25 15.86 -5.37
N GLN A 234 5.31 16.93 -4.58
CA GLN A 234 6.57 17.47 -4.06
C GLN A 234 7.36 16.46 -3.23
N ARG A 235 6.67 15.56 -2.50
CA ARG A 235 7.27 14.56 -1.60
C ARG A 235 7.36 13.16 -2.20
N ALA A 236 6.94 12.97 -3.45
CA ALA A 236 6.83 11.66 -4.07
C ALA A 236 8.15 10.87 -4.09
N ALA A 237 9.25 11.51 -4.49
CA ALA A 237 10.58 10.87 -4.49
C ALA A 237 11.03 10.45 -3.08
N GLU A 238 10.78 11.30 -2.07
CA GLU A 238 11.14 11.04 -0.68
C GLU A 238 10.33 9.89 -0.06
N MET A 239 9.07 9.74 -0.48
CA MET A 239 8.17 8.67 -0.01
C MET A 239 8.38 7.35 -0.74
N THR A 240 9.09 7.31 -1.86
CA THR A 240 9.15 6.13 -2.75
C THR A 240 9.59 4.85 -2.03
N ILE A 241 10.56 4.91 -1.12
CA ILE A 241 11.01 3.72 -0.39
C ILE A 241 9.92 3.08 0.49
N PHE A 242 8.94 3.87 0.94
CA PHE A 242 7.80 3.38 1.72
C PHE A 242 6.68 2.88 0.81
N CYS A 243 6.56 3.46 -0.37
CA CYS A 243 5.55 3.14 -1.39
C CYS A 243 5.95 1.96 -2.29
N ASN A 244 7.26 1.72 -2.43
CA ASN A 244 7.89 0.70 -3.27
C ASN A 244 9.08 0.09 -2.50
N PRO A 245 8.81 -0.75 -1.47
CA PRO A 245 9.81 -1.05 -0.45
C PRO A 245 10.79 -2.17 -0.79
N LEU A 246 10.73 -2.77 -1.97
CA LEU A 246 11.55 -3.91 -2.37
C LEU A 246 12.44 -3.57 -3.56
N THR A 247 13.54 -4.29 -3.76
CA THR A 247 14.32 -4.22 -5.02
C THR A 247 13.42 -4.57 -6.22
N ASN A 248 12.53 -5.53 -6.04
CA ASN A 248 11.54 -5.97 -7.02
C ASN A 248 10.53 -4.88 -7.40
N SER A 249 10.20 -3.94 -6.50
CA SER A 249 9.31 -2.82 -6.75
C SER A 249 9.77 -1.97 -7.94
N PHE A 250 11.08 -1.75 -8.06
CA PHE A 250 11.68 -0.89 -9.10
C PHE A 250 11.70 -1.55 -10.48
N GLN A 251 11.53 -2.86 -10.56
CA GLN A 251 11.37 -3.59 -11.83
C GLN A 251 9.98 -3.36 -12.45
N ARG A 252 9.00 -2.91 -11.66
CA ARG A 252 7.65 -2.61 -12.11
C ARG A 252 7.55 -1.18 -12.67
N LEU A 253 8.21 -0.19 -12.05
CA LEU A 253 8.06 1.23 -12.37
C LEU A 253 8.53 1.57 -13.79
N GLY A 254 7.64 2.16 -14.59
CA GLY A 254 7.90 2.55 -15.98
C GLY A 254 7.62 1.46 -17.01
N GLU A 255 7.17 0.29 -16.59
CA GLU A 255 6.77 -0.81 -17.46
C GLU A 255 5.25 -1.04 -17.42
N PHE A 256 4.71 -1.51 -18.53
CA PHE A 256 3.26 -1.69 -18.72
C PHE A 256 2.51 -0.40 -18.38
N GLU A 257 1.62 -0.37 -17.42
CA GLU A 257 0.88 0.84 -17.02
C GLU A 257 1.38 1.45 -15.69
N ALA A 258 2.53 0.99 -15.15
CA ALA A 258 3.08 1.52 -13.91
C ALA A 258 3.78 2.87 -14.10
N PRO A 259 3.37 3.95 -13.40
CA PRO A 259 3.97 5.27 -13.54
C PRO A 259 5.44 5.30 -13.11
N LYS A 260 6.21 6.18 -13.75
CA LYS A 260 7.61 6.46 -13.41
C LYS A 260 7.86 7.95 -13.13
N TYR A 261 7.05 8.85 -13.68
CA TYR A 261 7.28 10.28 -13.63
C TYR A 261 6.36 10.96 -12.62
N ILE A 262 6.91 11.92 -11.88
CA ILE A 262 6.20 12.69 -10.84
C ILE A 262 5.37 13.79 -11.51
N THR A 263 4.21 13.39 -11.99
CA THR A 263 3.27 14.26 -12.71
C THR A 263 1.83 13.92 -12.33
N TRP A 264 0.88 14.71 -12.81
CA TRP A 264 -0.54 14.45 -12.66
C TRP A 264 -1.30 14.75 -13.95
N SER A 265 -2.51 14.21 -14.09
CA SER A 265 -3.42 14.47 -15.21
C SER A 265 -4.87 14.19 -14.82
N HIS A 266 -5.81 14.64 -15.66
CA HIS A 266 -7.24 14.29 -15.52
C HIS A 266 -7.58 12.94 -16.13
N GLN A 267 -7.04 12.59 -17.29
CA GLN A 267 -7.46 11.43 -18.09
C GLN A 267 -6.35 10.45 -18.39
N ASN A 268 -5.12 10.92 -18.45
CA ASN A 268 -3.96 10.10 -18.77
C ASN A 268 -3.59 9.19 -17.58
N ARG A 269 -3.32 7.90 -17.84
CA ARG A 269 -2.92 6.93 -16.80
C ARG A 269 -1.41 6.84 -16.57
N CYS A 270 -0.60 7.51 -17.40
CA CYS A 270 0.87 7.51 -17.27
C CYS A 270 1.39 8.28 -16.04
N PRO A 271 0.77 9.39 -15.59
CA PRO A 271 1.19 10.13 -14.41
C PRO A 271 1.01 9.38 -13.11
N LEU A 272 1.81 9.80 -12.10
CA LEU A 272 1.74 9.31 -10.73
C LEU A 272 0.34 9.50 -10.12
N ILE A 273 -0.28 10.66 -10.38
CA ILE A 273 -1.59 11.04 -9.87
C ILE A 273 -2.55 11.29 -11.03
N THR A 274 -3.74 10.70 -10.95
CA THR A 274 -4.86 11.05 -11.82
C THR A 274 -5.98 11.64 -10.97
N VAL A 275 -6.53 12.78 -11.40
CA VAL A 275 -7.74 13.38 -10.82
C VAL A 275 -8.84 13.31 -11.87
N PRO A 276 -9.63 12.21 -11.92
CA PRO A 276 -10.62 11.99 -12.97
C PRO A 276 -11.71 13.06 -12.94
N LEU A 277 -12.08 13.57 -14.12
CA LEU A 277 -13.30 14.33 -14.30
C LEU A 277 -14.46 13.35 -14.40
N THR A 278 -15.22 13.17 -13.34
CA THR A 278 -16.38 12.27 -13.32
C THR A 278 -17.67 13.05 -13.50
N GLY A 279 -18.62 12.50 -14.26
CA GLY A 279 -19.97 13.08 -14.38
C GLY A 279 -20.76 13.03 -13.07
N ASP A 280 -20.44 12.08 -12.18
CA ASP A 280 -20.91 12.02 -10.79
C ASP A 280 -19.88 12.70 -9.88
N HIS A 281 -20.13 13.95 -9.56
CA HIS A 281 -19.24 14.73 -8.69
C HIS A 281 -19.09 14.14 -7.29
N SER A 282 -19.98 13.27 -6.84
CA SER A 282 -19.88 12.62 -5.52
C SER A 282 -18.68 11.68 -5.41
N ALA A 283 -18.19 11.18 -6.53
CA ALA A 283 -17.06 10.25 -6.64
C ALA A 283 -15.72 10.91 -6.96
N ASN A 284 -15.62 12.25 -6.94
CA ASN A 284 -14.38 12.94 -7.25
C ASN A 284 -13.30 12.63 -6.21
N ARG A 285 -12.16 12.15 -6.71
CA ARG A 285 -11.00 11.69 -5.94
C ARG A 285 -9.73 11.80 -6.75
N MET A 286 -8.60 11.82 -6.11
CA MET A 286 -7.35 11.53 -6.80
C MET A 286 -7.06 10.03 -6.75
N LYS A 287 -6.43 9.48 -7.79
CA LYS A 287 -5.95 8.09 -7.86
C LYS A 287 -4.43 8.09 -8.00
N LEU A 288 -3.73 7.45 -7.04
CA LEU A 288 -2.30 7.22 -7.06
C LEU A 288 -2.02 5.80 -7.58
N ARG A 289 -1.04 5.62 -8.49
CA ARG A 289 -0.87 4.37 -9.23
C ARG A 289 0.51 3.71 -9.09
N ALA A 290 1.51 4.40 -8.52
CA ALA A 290 2.87 3.88 -8.47
C ALA A 290 3.12 2.86 -7.35
N PHE A 291 2.22 2.72 -6.39
CA PHE A 291 2.43 1.89 -5.20
C PHE A 291 2.26 0.40 -5.51
N ASP A 292 2.79 -0.44 -4.64
CA ASP A 292 2.63 -1.88 -4.73
C ASP A 292 2.09 -2.50 -3.43
N GLY A 293 1.64 -3.76 -3.50
CA GLY A 293 1.00 -4.47 -2.40
C GLY A 293 1.91 -4.80 -1.20
N CYS A 294 3.24 -4.50 -1.30
CA CYS A 294 4.21 -4.80 -0.24
C CYS A 294 4.38 -3.67 0.78
N ILE A 295 3.64 -2.57 0.62
CA ILE A 295 3.70 -1.43 1.54
C ILE A 295 3.28 -1.78 2.97
N ASN A 296 3.74 -0.96 3.92
CA ASN A 296 3.07 -0.80 5.21
C ASN A 296 2.02 0.33 5.05
N PRO A 297 0.71 0.02 4.99
CA PRO A 297 -0.31 1.01 4.69
C PRO A 297 -0.40 2.10 5.75
N TYR A 298 -0.12 1.79 7.01
CA TYR A 298 -0.15 2.76 8.10
C TYR A 298 0.88 3.87 7.90
N ILE A 299 2.11 3.51 7.54
CA ILE A 299 3.18 4.48 7.30
C ILE A 299 2.91 5.28 6.03
N VAL A 300 2.54 4.60 4.94
CA VAL A 300 2.28 5.25 3.65
C VAL A 300 1.11 6.23 3.75
N PHE A 301 0.00 5.82 4.37
CA PHE A 301 -1.17 6.70 4.51
C PHE A 301 -0.87 7.89 5.44
N ALA A 302 -0.09 7.70 6.52
CA ALA A 302 0.36 8.79 7.36
C ALA A 302 1.20 9.81 6.59
N LEU A 303 2.16 9.34 5.79
CA LEU A 303 3.02 10.20 4.97
C LEU A 303 2.20 10.95 3.89
N LEU A 304 1.24 10.30 3.24
CA LEU A 304 0.35 10.96 2.27
C LEU A 304 -0.48 12.06 2.92
N ILE A 305 -1.03 11.82 4.11
CA ILE A 305 -1.77 12.83 4.88
C ILE A 305 -0.86 14.01 5.19
N HIS A 306 0.34 13.76 5.70
CA HIS A 306 1.27 14.81 6.05
C HIS A 306 1.74 15.61 4.83
N ALA A 307 2.07 14.96 3.72
CA ALA A 307 2.51 15.60 2.48
C ALA A 307 1.41 16.51 1.91
N GLY A 308 0.18 16.01 1.85
CA GLY A 308 -0.94 16.79 1.36
C GLY A 308 -1.29 17.98 2.26
N LEU A 309 -1.29 17.80 3.58
CA LEU A 309 -1.53 18.89 4.54
C LEU A 309 -0.42 19.94 4.52
N ASP A 310 0.85 19.54 4.41
CA ASP A 310 1.97 20.49 4.25
C ASP A 310 1.79 21.31 2.96
N GLY A 311 1.29 20.67 1.88
CA GLY A 311 0.94 21.36 0.64
C GLY A 311 -0.13 22.43 0.85
N ILE A 312 -1.21 22.11 1.56
CA ILE A 312 -2.28 23.07 1.89
C ILE A 312 -1.75 24.21 2.76
N GLU A 313 -1.02 23.89 3.85
CA GLU A 313 -0.47 24.87 4.78
C GLU A 313 0.48 25.86 4.10
N GLN A 314 1.22 25.40 3.10
CA GLN A 314 2.16 26.23 2.32
C GLN A 314 1.50 26.92 1.11
N GLY A 315 0.25 26.57 0.78
CA GLY A 315 -0.43 27.08 -0.41
C GLY A 315 0.31 26.72 -1.71
N LEU A 316 0.84 25.49 -1.80
CA LEU A 316 1.67 25.08 -2.93
C LEU A 316 0.88 25.14 -4.25
N PRO A 317 1.44 25.77 -5.29
CA PRO A 317 0.82 25.76 -6.60
C PRO A 317 0.94 24.36 -7.24
N LEU A 318 -0.14 23.89 -7.83
CA LEU A 318 -0.13 22.66 -8.60
C LEU A 318 0.58 22.89 -9.93
N PRO A 319 1.58 22.06 -10.31
CA PRO A 319 2.21 22.16 -11.63
C PRO A 319 1.20 21.87 -12.75
N PRO A 320 1.48 22.28 -14.01
CA PRO A 320 0.62 21.93 -15.14
C PRO A 320 0.39 20.43 -15.28
N ALA A 321 -0.82 20.05 -15.71
CA ALA A 321 -1.15 18.65 -15.98
C ALA A 321 -0.28 18.10 -17.13
N CYS A 322 0.03 16.80 -17.07
CA CYS A 322 0.75 16.09 -18.12
C CYS A 322 -0.24 15.29 -18.96
N ASP A 323 -0.55 15.75 -20.14
CA ASP A 323 -1.46 15.08 -21.09
C ASP A 323 -0.70 14.19 -22.11
N GLU A 324 0.64 14.14 -22.02
CA GLU A 324 1.48 13.35 -22.91
C GLU A 324 1.53 11.87 -22.45
N ASN A 325 1.56 10.95 -23.42
CA ASN A 325 1.81 9.54 -23.14
C ASN A 325 3.30 9.30 -22.88
N LEU A 326 3.72 9.34 -21.62
CA LEU A 326 5.13 9.20 -21.24
C LEU A 326 5.71 7.80 -21.46
N PHE A 327 4.89 6.78 -21.74
CA PHE A 327 5.39 5.44 -22.11
C PHE A 327 5.96 5.44 -23.54
N THR A 328 5.39 6.24 -24.44
CA THR A 328 5.80 6.33 -25.85
C THR A 328 6.49 7.63 -26.23
N ALA A 329 6.53 8.62 -25.33
CA ALA A 329 7.14 9.93 -25.58
C ALA A 329 8.63 9.83 -25.89
N SER A 330 9.17 10.85 -26.58
CA SER A 330 10.62 10.95 -26.82
C SER A 330 11.40 11.22 -25.51
N ASN A 331 12.70 10.96 -25.54
CA ASN A 331 13.56 11.25 -24.39
C ASN A 331 13.59 12.74 -24.04
N GLU A 332 13.46 13.63 -25.03
CA GLU A 332 13.39 15.09 -24.82
C GLU A 332 12.14 15.50 -24.05
N VAL A 333 11.01 14.86 -24.34
CA VAL A 333 9.75 15.09 -23.62
C VAL A 333 9.87 14.55 -22.21
N ARG A 334 10.34 13.30 -22.03
CA ARG A 334 10.51 12.67 -20.72
C ARG A 334 11.47 13.44 -19.82
N ALA A 335 12.52 14.04 -20.36
CA ALA A 335 13.51 14.84 -19.61
C ALA A 335 12.93 16.12 -18.98
N ARG A 336 11.72 16.53 -19.34
CA ARG A 336 11.01 17.67 -18.70
C ARG A 336 10.42 17.33 -17.35
N TYR A 337 10.28 16.05 -17.04
CA TYR A 337 9.60 15.56 -15.85
C TYR A 337 10.58 14.84 -14.92
N GLU A 338 10.47 15.11 -13.63
CA GLU A 338 11.21 14.39 -12.61
C GLU A 338 10.71 12.93 -12.55
N ALA A 339 11.65 11.99 -12.43
CA ALA A 339 11.34 10.58 -12.29
C ALA A 339 11.41 10.15 -10.82
N LEU A 340 10.61 9.15 -10.45
CA LEU A 340 10.80 8.43 -9.21
C LEU A 340 12.20 7.79 -9.17
N PRO A 341 12.79 7.56 -7.98
CA PRO A 341 14.05 6.82 -7.85
C PRO A 341 14.03 5.53 -8.67
N GLY A 342 15.13 5.23 -9.35
CA GLY A 342 15.24 4.08 -10.25
C GLY A 342 15.62 2.78 -9.56
N ALA A 343 16.06 2.81 -8.30
CA ALA A 343 16.49 1.65 -7.53
C ALA A 343 16.26 1.86 -6.03
N LEU A 344 16.23 0.75 -5.28
CA LEU A 344 16.03 0.77 -3.83
C LEU A 344 17.12 1.60 -3.11
N CYS A 345 18.39 1.50 -3.53
CA CYS A 345 19.48 2.27 -2.94
C CYS A 345 19.31 3.80 -3.12
N ASP A 346 18.81 4.24 -4.28
CA ASP A 346 18.51 5.66 -4.52
C ASP A 346 17.37 6.13 -3.65
N ALA A 347 16.30 5.34 -3.53
CA ALA A 347 15.17 5.65 -2.66
C ALA A 347 15.57 5.72 -1.18
N ILE A 348 16.45 4.83 -0.72
CA ILE A 348 17.03 4.87 0.64
C ILE A 348 17.78 6.18 0.84
N ARG A 349 18.66 6.57 -0.08
CA ARG A 349 19.47 7.78 0.01
C ARG A 349 18.60 9.03 0.08
N ILE A 350 17.64 9.17 -0.84
CA ILE A 350 16.73 10.32 -0.91
C ILE A 350 15.90 10.44 0.38
N ALA A 351 15.36 9.34 0.89
CA ALA A 351 14.57 9.36 2.11
C ALA A 351 15.40 9.64 3.38
N LYS A 352 16.66 9.20 3.42
CA LYS A 352 17.58 9.51 4.55
C LYS A 352 17.90 11.01 4.62
N ASP A 353 18.03 11.67 3.48
CA ASP A 353 18.38 13.09 3.38
C ASP A 353 17.13 14.00 3.49
N SER A 354 15.95 13.44 3.64
CA SER A 354 14.67 14.15 3.64
C SER A 354 14.33 14.76 5.00
N ASP A 355 14.18 16.08 5.05
CA ASP A 355 13.63 16.78 6.22
C ASP A 355 12.16 16.41 6.47
N PHE A 356 11.39 16.13 5.41
CA PHE A 356 10.00 15.70 5.51
C PHE A 356 9.91 14.35 6.23
N ILE A 357 10.67 13.35 5.79
CA ILE A 357 10.69 12.03 6.43
C ILE A 357 11.21 12.14 7.88
N THR A 358 12.21 12.99 8.13
CA THR A 358 12.75 13.26 9.46
C THR A 358 11.72 13.91 10.38
N LYS A 359 10.89 14.80 9.85
CA LYS A 359 9.84 15.51 10.61
C LYS A 359 8.72 14.57 11.07
N TYR A 360 8.32 13.61 10.24
CA TYR A 360 7.10 12.84 10.47
C TYR A 360 7.30 11.38 10.89
N LEU A 361 8.49 10.82 10.69
CA LEU A 361 8.80 9.48 11.16
C LEU A 361 9.83 9.53 12.31
N PRO A 362 9.56 8.83 13.43
CA PRO A 362 10.48 8.76 14.55
C PRO A 362 11.85 8.20 14.16
N GLU A 363 12.90 8.76 14.73
CA GLU A 363 14.29 8.41 14.39
C GLU A 363 14.56 6.91 14.50
N LYS A 364 14.12 6.29 15.59
CA LYS A 364 14.33 4.87 15.87
C LYS A 364 13.69 3.98 14.79
N ALA A 365 12.44 4.30 14.41
CA ALA A 365 11.71 3.57 13.36
C ALA A 365 12.36 3.74 11.98
N ARG A 366 12.75 4.98 11.59
CA ARG A 366 13.41 5.23 10.30
C ARG A 366 14.78 4.54 10.23
N THR A 367 15.59 4.63 11.29
CA THR A 367 16.92 4.03 11.33
C THR A 367 16.85 2.52 11.18
N ALA A 368 15.96 1.86 11.93
CA ALA A 368 15.73 0.42 11.81
C ALA A 368 15.24 0.01 10.41
N PHE A 369 14.28 0.77 9.85
CA PHE A 369 13.76 0.50 8.52
C PHE A 369 14.82 0.66 7.44
N PHE A 370 15.57 1.76 7.42
CA PHE A 370 16.62 1.99 6.43
C PHE A 370 17.77 0.98 6.55
N ALA A 371 18.15 0.58 7.77
CA ALA A 371 19.16 -0.45 7.97
C ALA A 371 18.69 -1.81 7.42
N ALA A 372 17.43 -2.18 7.66
CA ALA A 372 16.86 -3.41 7.13
C ALA A 372 16.82 -3.39 5.60
N LYS A 373 16.36 -2.28 4.98
CA LYS A 373 16.27 -2.16 3.51
C LYS A 373 17.65 -2.11 2.85
N GLN A 374 18.63 -1.50 3.48
CA GLN A 374 20.02 -1.53 3.00
C GLN A 374 20.57 -2.96 3.03
N ALA A 375 20.36 -3.71 4.11
CA ALA A 375 20.79 -5.10 4.21
C ALA A 375 20.10 -6.03 3.17
N GLU A 376 18.81 -5.81 2.88
CA GLU A 376 18.10 -6.52 1.81
C GLU A 376 18.73 -6.22 0.44
N HIS A 377 18.96 -4.94 0.15
CA HIS A 377 19.60 -4.49 -1.09
C HIS A 377 20.99 -5.12 -1.27
N ASP A 378 21.85 -5.01 -0.24
CA ASP A 378 23.23 -5.51 -0.29
C ASP A 378 23.26 -7.02 -0.50
N ARG A 379 22.38 -7.76 0.17
CA ARG A 379 22.26 -9.22 0.01
C ARG A 379 21.94 -9.62 -1.43
N ILE A 380 21.08 -8.86 -2.11
CA ILE A 380 20.67 -9.16 -3.49
C ILE A 380 21.75 -8.73 -4.47
N VAL A 381 22.31 -7.53 -4.31
CA VAL A 381 23.33 -6.99 -5.25
C VAL A 381 24.63 -7.79 -5.22
N LEU A 382 25.01 -8.30 -4.03
CA LEU A 382 26.21 -9.10 -3.85
C LEU A 382 26.04 -10.60 -4.20
N ALA A 383 24.83 -11.04 -4.50
CA ALA A 383 24.57 -12.43 -4.88
C ALA A 383 25.02 -12.71 -6.31
N ASP A 384 25.59 -13.90 -6.55
CA ASP A 384 25.95 -14.38 -7.90
C ASP A 384 24.71 -14.49 -8.81
N ASP A 385 23.60 -15.00 -8.24
CA ASP A 385 22.28 -15.02 -8.90
C ASP A 385 21.32 -14.09 -8.12
N ARG A 386 21.18 -12.87 -8.62
CA ARG A 386 20.31 -11.83 -8.02
C ARG A 386 18.84 -12.22 -8.04
N THR A 387 18.40 -12.89 -9.10
CA THR A 387 17.00 -13.31 -9.25
C THR A 387 16.65 -14.38 -8.22
N ALA A 388 17.52 -15.38 -8.05
CA ALA A 388 17.33 -16.40 -7.03
C ALA A 388 17.39 -15.82 -5.61
N ALA A 389 18.30 -14.87 -5.34
CA ALA A 389 18.42 -14.20 -4.06
C ALA A 389 17.17 -13.37 -3.72
N GLU A 390 16.66 -12.60 -4.68
CA GLU A 390 15.43 -11.81 -4.55
C GLU A 390 14.22 -12.71 -4.28
N ARG A 391 14.07 -13.78 -5.07
CA ARG A 391 13.01 -14.78 -4.88
C ARG A 391 13.07 -15.43 -3.49
N SER A 392 14.24 -15.89 -3.07
CA SER A 392 14.45 -16.47 -1.74
C SER A 392 14.11 -15.52 -0.59
N LEU A 393 14.31 -14.21 -0.80
CA LEU A 393 14.07 -13.21 0.23
C LEU A 393 12.59 -12.79 0.32
N TYR A 394 11.90 -12.71 -0.82
CA TYR A 394 10.61 -12.02 -0.90
C TYR A 394 9.43 -12.91 -1.29
N PHE A 395 9.62 -13.93 -2.13
CA PHE A 395 8.51 -14.60 -2.83
C PHE A 395 7.49 -15.23 -1.89
N GLU A 396 7.93 -15.93 -0.84
CA GLU A 396 7.03 -16.54 0.12
C GLU A 396 6.47 -15.56 1.17
N ARG A 397 7.10 -14.38 1.29
CA ARG A 397 6.67 -13.36 2.26
C ARG A 397 5.54 -12.49 1.74
N TYR A 398 5.67 -12.10 0.51
CA TYR A 398 4.80 -11.14 -0.15
C TYR A 398 4.00 -11.82 -1.26
#